data_e016a06e80a7b5bbd61dc8893ab6a6b0
#
_entry.id   e016a06e80a7b5bbd61dc8893ab6a6b0
#
_cell.length_a   1.000
_cell.length_b   1.000
_cell.length_c   1.000
_cell.angle_alpha   90.00
_cell.angle_beta   90.00
_cell.angle_gamma   90.00
#
_symmetry.space_group_name_H-M   'P 1'
#
loop_
_entity.id
_entity.type
_entity.pdbx_description
1 polymer ?
#
loop_
_entity_poly.entity_id
_entity_poly.type
_entity_poly.pdbx_seq_one_letter_code
_entity_poly.pdbx_strand_id
1 'polypeptide(L)'
;NKIESIEYIGVKKGRCITVDNPSGLYCVDDFIVTHNSFALVLAMAEPLMTDPDFRGLISRKALQSLKAGGGFVEKFRQIFGDYCSVKESDNPRISFPNGSFCDLTYIDDSDMGRLRERAKGWEYDVIGVDEMTEMSFECFSYIMTRNRGNSKTFTGKMFATLNPKRSHWSRKFLDWYIGYDGYIIPERNGMIRYFYIRGNTVDDVVWGNTKEEVYLKCRIDIDRKLAAVGGNYSYENMIKSFVFYQGKLSENSAMLENNPDYIGSVAASGGRMSMALLEGNFNSDPDDEDNKVISNNAARSVFEEDAKRNGVRWVTVDLADYGTDNLVALAWDGLHVIDKMVLMHTTPRENAENIKIFAQNNNVGESHIIYDGVNGRYINDYIPDAVCYMSSRGSFGMYGNQSGTIKDMCYLRLCNIINSNNMSMSQSIGESTYVHSKLKKHVTIQEEFINECAAVEFRTLPNGKKKLLPKRTMNRNLSGKRSMDLLDPIAMRMLPLANYPYGEELEMEAREFVAYDDTPEYVNTDNSETVNIYDERTWA
;
A
#
# COMPACT_ATOMS: atom_id res chain seq x y z
N ASN A 1 -35.44 9.09 14.63
CA ASN A 1 -35.49 10.53 14.65
C ASN A 1 -35.70 11.03 13.23
N LYS A 2 -36.77 11.77 12.97
CA LYS A 2 -37.06 12.38 11.67
C LYS A 2 -36.50 13.80 11.69
N ILE A 3 -35.91 14.24 10.57
CA ILE A 3 -35.58 15.66 10.38
C ILE A 3 -36.87 16.42 10.24
N GLU A 4 -37.16 17.34 11.18
CA GLU A 4 -38.43 18.11 11.19
C GLU A 4 -38.31 19.39 10.35
N SER A 5 -37.15 20.02 10.27
CA SER A 5 -36.86 21.15 9.41
C SER A 5 -35.35 21.32 9.16
N ILE A 6 -35.02 21.94 8.05
CA ILE A 6 -33.66 22.41 7.74
C ILE A 6 -33.76 23.88 7.38
N GLU A 7 -33.07 24.73 8.15
CA GLU A 7 -32.97 26.16 7.85
C GLU A 7 -31.54 26.53 7.42
N TYR A 8 -31.41 27.26 6.35
CA TYR A 8 -30.13 27.80 5.91
C TYR A 8 -29.71 28.99 6.78
N ILE A 9 -28.62 28.78 7.57
CA ILE A 9 -28.11 29.80 8.50
C ILE A 9 -26.83 30.52 8.01
N GLY A 10 -26.48 30.34 6.72
CA GLY A 10 -25.27 30.89 6.11
C GLY A 10 -24.00 30.15 6.44
N VAL A 11 -22.89 30.49 5.76
CA VAL A 11 -21.57 29.91 5.98
C VAL A 11 -20.93 30.49 7.25
N LYS A 12 -20.74 29.67 8.28
CA LYS A 12 -20.08 30.04 9.53
C LYS A 12 -18.92 29.11 9.81
N LYS A 13 -17.87 29.60 10.49
CA LYS A 13 -16.80 28.73 11.01
C LYS A 13 -17.38 27.80 12.06
N GLY A 14 -17.42 26.51 11.77
CA GLY A 14 -17.87 25.46 12.69
C GLY A 14 -16.75 24.93 13.57
N ARG A 15 -17.13 24.40 14.74
CA ARG A 15 -16.29 23.55 15.59
C ARG A 15 -16.92 22.16 15.61
N CYS A 16 -16.10 21.12 15.74
CA CYS A 16 -16.58 19.76 15.97
C CYS A 16 -17.45 19.76 17.24
N ILE A 17 -18.68 19.27 17.12
CA ILE A 17 -19.63 19.19 18.24
C ILE A 17 -19.75 17.71 18.60
N THR A 18 -19.51 17.39 19.87
CA THR A 18 -19.94 16.11 20.43
C THR A 18 -21.44 16.21 20.67
N VAL A 19 -22.25 15.42 20.00
CA VAL A 19 -23.70 15.38 20.20
C VAL A 19 -23.99 14.35 21.27
N ASP A 20 -24.71 14.76 22.29
CA ASP A 20 -25.24 13.88 23.34
C ASP A 20 -26.45 13.10 22.80
N ASN A 21 -26.20 12.28 21.76
CA ASN A 21 -27.19 11.46 21.10
C ASN A 21 -26.68 10.01 21.05
N PRO A 22 -27.43 9.04 21.56
CA PRO A 22 -27.04 7.61 21.53
C PRO A 22 -26.69 7.06 20.16
N SER A 23 -27.16 7.69 19.07
CA SER A 23 -26.82 7.27 17.70
C SER A 23 -25.48 7.80 17.20
N GLY A 24 -24.81 8.72 17.92
CA GLY A 24 -23.50 9.28 17.55
C GLY A 24 -23.46 10.03 16.21
N LEU A 25 -24.61 10.30 15.60
CA LEU A 25 -24.70 11.02 14.33
C LEU A 25 -24.56 12.52 14.56
N TYR A 26 -23.56 13.14 13.96
CA TYR A 26 -23.42 14.58 13.91
C TYR A 26 -23.05 15.05 12.51
N CYS A 27 -23.50 16.25 12.16
CA CYS A 27 -23.12 16.90 10.91
C CYS A 27 -22.12 18.02 11.23
N VAL A 28 -21.03 18.09 10.48
CA VAL A 28 -20.08 19.23 10.49
C VAL A 28 -20.28 20.09 9.25
N ASP A 29 -19.80 21.32 9.29
CA ASP A 29 -19.80 22.22 8.13
C ASP A 29 -19.29 21.49 6.89
N ASP A 30 -20.12 21.34 5.86
CA ASP A 30 -19.94 20.53 4.65
C ASP A 30 -20.33 19.03 4.74
N PHE A 31 -21.09 18.62 5.77
CA PHE A 31 -21.71 17.29 5.88
C PHE A 31 -20.79 16.07 5.77
N ILE A 32 -20.20 15.65 6.89
CA ILE A 32 -19.48 14.38 6.96
C ILE A 32 -20.20 13.42 7.89
N VAL A 33 -20.53 12.24 7.38
CA VAL A 33 -21.16 11.17 8.13
C VAL A 33 -20.27 9.94 8.15
N THR A 34 -20.23 9.28 9.29
CA THR A 34 -19.30 8.23 9.67
C THR A 34 -19.52 6.84 9.03
N HIS A 35 -20.46 6.69 8.11
CA HIS A 35 -20.68 5.44 7.35
C HIS A 35 -20.54 5.68 5.87
N ASN A 36 -19.68 4.94 5.20
CA ASN A 36 -19.33 5.14 3.79
C ASN A 36 -20.56 5.40 2.90
N SER A 37 -21.52 4.48 2.85
CA SER A 37 -22.70 4.63 1.99
C SER A 37 -23.73 5.61 2.55
N PHE A 38 -23.89 5.75 3.88
CA PHE A 38 -24.74 6.78 4.49
C PHE A 38 -24.21 8.18 4.22
N ALA A 39 -22.88 8.36 4.25
CA ALA A 39 -22.24 9.65 3.94
C ALA A 39 -22.63 10.16 2.55
N LEU A 40 -22.74 9.27 1.55
CA LEU A 40 -23.14 9.66 0.20
C LEU A 40 -24.60 10.18 0.16
N VAL A 41 -25.50 9.56 0.91
CA VAL A 41 -26.90 10.02 0.99
C VAL A 41 -27.00 11.37 1.71
N LEU A 42 -26.28 11.52 2.82
CA LEU A 42 -26.32 12.73 3.63
C LEU A 42 -25.62 13.92 2.96
N ALA A 43 -24.56 13.66 2.17
CA ALA A 43 -23.93 14.69 1.35
C ALA A 43 -24.89 15.32 0.31
N MET A 44 -25.99 14.63 0.00
CA MET A 44 -27.04 15.10 -0.91
C MET A 44 -28.32 15.54 -0.18
N ALA A 45 -28.41 15.37 1.15
CA ALA A 45 -29.66 15.59 1.89
C ALA A 45 -30.13 17.04 1.81
N GLU A 46 -29.26 17.99 2.09
CA GLU A 46 -29.60 19.41 2.03
C GLU A 46 -30.11 19.82 0.64
N PRO A 47 -29.34 19.62 -0.46
CA PRO A 47 -29.83 20.03 -1.78
C PRO A 47 -31.09 19.28 -2.23
N LEU A 48 -31.26 18.00 -1.89
CA LEU A 48 -32.49 17.28 -2.20
C LEU A 48 -33.72 17.87 -1.51
N MET A 49 -33.55 18.44 -0.34
CA MET A 49 -34.67 19.06 0.39
C MET A 49 -34.91 20.54 0.05
N THR A 50 -33.87 21.27 -0.38
CA THR A 50 -33.91 22.72 -0.50
C THR A 50 -33.86 23.25 -1.93
N ASP A 51 -33.33 22.51 -2.89
CA ASP A 51 -33.16 22.96 -4.28
C ASP A 51 -33.99 22.12 -5.26
N PRO A 52 -35.10 22.71 -5.82
CA PRO A 52 -35.96 22.02 -6.76
C PRO A 52 -35.29 21.54 -8.05
N ASP A 53 -34.22 22.22 -8.47
CA ASP A 53 -33.48 21.91 -9.69
C ASP A 53 -32.38 20.87 -9.47
N PHE A 54 -32.15 20.46 -8.23
CA PHE A 54 -31.07 19.57 -7.88
C PHE A 54 -31.24 18.15 -8.43
N ARG A 55 -30.15 17.62 -9.02
CA ARG A 55 -30.06 16.27 -9.58
C ARG A 55 -28.87 15.54 -9.00
N GLY A 56 -29.13 14.53 -8.17
CA GLY A 56 -28.11 13.64 -7.62
C GLY A 56 -27.97 12.35 -8.42
N LEU A 57 -26.80 11.76 -8.37
CA LEU A 57 -26.52 10.41 -8.84
C LEU A 57 -25.75 9.65 -7.78
N ILE A 58 -26.18 8.44 -7.42
CA ILE A 58 -25.37 7.49 -6.67
C ILE A 58 -25.14 6.25 -7.53
N SER A 59 -23.88 5.82 -7.60
CA SER A 59 -23.46 4.69 -8.41
C SER A 59 -22.66 3.66 -7.63
N ARG A 60 -22.80 2.41 -8.03
CA ARG A 60 -22.02 1.27 -7.58
C ARG A 60 -21.75 0.35 -8.78
N LYS A 61 -20.84 -0.62 -8.68
CA LYS A 61 -20.55 -1.54 -9.80
C LYS A 61 -21.76 -2.41 -10.19
N ALA A 62 -22.49 -2.92 -9.21
CA ALA A 62 -23.63 -3.80 -9.44
C ALA A 62 -24.95 -3.17 -9.01
N LEU A 63 -25.97 -3.21 -9.89
CA LEU A 63 -27.30 -2.68 -9.60
C LEU A 63 -27.99 -3.41 -8.44
N GLN A 64 -27.78 -4.73 -8.32
CA GLN A 64 -28.38 -5.53 -7.26
C GLN A 64 -27.95 -5.06 -5.87
N SER A 65 -26.71 -4.64 -5.70
CA SER A 65 -26.19 -4.14 -4.42
C SER A 65 -26.77 -2.77 -4.01
N LEU A 66 -27.32 -2.01 -4.96
CA LEU A 66 -28.05 -0.75 -4.68
C LEU A 66 -29.44 -1.01 -4.11
N LYS A 67 -30.06 -2.15 -4.49
CA LYS A 67 -31.43 -2.53 -4.11
C LYS A 67 -31.49 -3.57 -2.97
N ALA A 68 -30.38 -4.24 -2.67
CA ALA A 68 -30.33 -5.28 -1.63
C ALA A 68 -30.67 -4.72 -0.24
N GLY A 69 -31.02 -5.59 0.70
CA GLY A 69 -31.17 -5.21 2.11
C GLY A 69 -29.93 -4.45 2.61
N GLY A 70 -30.13 -3.29 3.22
CA GLY A 70 -29.05 -2.35 3.55
C GLY A 70 -28.49 -1.52 2.37
N GLY A 71 -29.08 -1.64 1.17
CA GLY A 71 -28.73 -0.83 0.00
C GLY A 71 -29.21 0.62 0.07
N PHE A 72 -28.95 1.41 -0.99
CA PHE A 72 -29.27 2.84 -1.00
C PHE A 72 -30.77 3.13 -0.94
N VAL A 73 -31.61 2.32 -1.56
CA VAL A 73 -33.08 2.48 -1.48
C VAL A 73 -33.54 2.47 -0.03
N GLU A 74 -33.04 1.50 0.75
CA GLU A 74 -33.40 1.40 2.16
C GLU A 74 -32.84 2.56 2.99
N LYS A 75 -31.59 2.98 2.73
CA LYS A 75 -30.98 4.14 3.40
C LYS A 75 -31.76 5.43 3.17
N PHE A 76 -32.24 5.68 1.95
CA PHE A 76 -33.10 6.82 1.67
C PHE A 76 -34.42 6.73 2.45
N ARG A 77 -35.05 5.55 2.52
CA ARG A 77 -36.26 5.34 3.32
C ARG A 77 -36.03 5.53 4.82
N GLN A 78 -34.89 5.08 5.33
CA GLN A 78 -34.50 5.27 6.74
C GLN A 78 -34.31 6.74 7.10
N ILE A 79 -33.68 7.52 6.22
CA ILE A 79 -33.38 8.94 6.47
C ILE A 79 -34.60 9.82 6.25
N PHE A 80 -35.32 9.65 5.13
CA PHE A 80 -36.36 10.57 4.70
C PHE A 80 -37.78 10.04 4.93
N GLY A 81 -37.95 8.75 5.22
CA GLY A 81 -39.26 8.15 5.44
C GLY A 81 -40.17 8.35 4.25
N ASP A 82 -41.39 8.84 4.55
CA ASP A 82 -42.43 9.12 3.56
C ASP A 82 -42.24 10.47 2.82
N TYR A 83 -41.20 11.23 3.17
CA TYR A 83 -40.88 12.50 2.51
C TYR A 83 -40.26 12.30 1.12
N CYS A 84 -39.78 11.13 0.81
CA CYS A 84 -39.31 10.78 -0.53
C CYS A 84 -40.12 9.62 -1.12
N SER A 85 -40.29 9.62 -2.44
CA SER A 85 -40.88 8.50 -3.18
C SER A 85 -39.83 7.74 -3.95
N VAL A 86 -39.92 6.41 -3.96
CA VAL A 86 -38.95 5.54 -4.64
C VAL A 86 -39.63 4.85 -5.81
N LYS A 87 -39.15 5.14 -7.03
CA LYS A 87 -39.51 4.37 -8.22
C LYS A 87 -38.51 3.23 -8.40
N GLU A 88 -38.92 2.00 -8.08
CA GLU A 88 -38.11 0.81 -8.25
C GLU A 88 -38.22 0.30 -9.69
N SER A 89 -37.23 0.64 -10.51
CA SER A 89 -37.08 0.19 -11.90
C SER A 89 -35.66 -0.32 -12.10
N ASP A 90 -35.27 -0.61 -13.35
CA ASP A 90 -33.87 -0.92 -13.69
C ASP A 90 -32.92 0.26 -13.44
N ASN A 91 -33.45 1.48 -13.37
CA ASN A 91 -32.74 2.67 -12.88
C ASN A 91 -33.62 3.31 -11.77
N PRO A 92 -33.44 2.92 -10.51
CA PRO A 92 -34.24 3.47 -9.43
C PRO A 92 -34.03 4.97 -9.29
N ARG A 93 -35.11 5.69 -9.02
CA ARG A 93 -35.10 7.12 -8.76
C ARG A 93 -35.78 7.42 -7.44
N ILE A 94 -35.10 8.21 -6.64
CA ILE A 94 -35.61 8.76 -5.38
C ILE A 94 -36.03 10.18 -5.67
N SER A 95 -37.34 10.48 -5.58
CA SER A 95 -37.91 11.78 -5.90
C SER A 95 -38.43 12.47 -4.65
N PHE A 96 -38.28 13.79 -4.59
CA PHE A 96 -38.70 14.64 -3.49
C PHE A 96 -39.88 15.56 -3.91
N PRO A 97 -40.72 16.02 -2.97
CA PRO A 97 -41.89 16.82 -3.29
C PRO A 97 -41.58 18.16 -3.97
N ASN A 98 -40.39 18.70 -3.74
CA ASN A 98 -39.94 19.96 -4.36
C ASN A 98 -39.53 19.80 -5.83
N GLY A 99 -39.42 18.56 -6.36
CA GLY A 99 -39.01 18.29 -7.74
C GLY A 99 -37.59 17.79 -7.89
N SER A 100 -36.75 17.89 -6.86
CA SER A 100 -35.40 17.33 -6.86
C SER A 100 -35.41 15.80 -6.87
N PHE A 101 -34.34 15.20 -7.30
CA PHE A 101 -34.23 13.73 -7.30
C PHE A 101 -32.78 13.23 -7.21
N CYS A 102 -32.64 11.98 -6.81
CA CYS A 102 -31.41 11.22 -6.90
C CYS A 102 -31.63 9.93 -7.70
N ASP A 103 -30.88 9.76 -8.77
CA ASP A 103 -30.86 8.51 -9.54
C ASP A 103 -29.88 7.53 -8.92
N LEU A 104 -30.26 6.25 -8.92
CA LEU A 104 -29.37 5.15 -8.54
C LEU A 104 -29.01 4.37 -9.80
N THR A 105 -27.72 4.16 -10.05
CA THR A 105 -27.29 3.45 -11.24
C THR A 105 -26.06 2.58 -10.97
N TYR A 106 -25.86 1.60 -11.83
CA TYR A 106 -24.61 0.82 -11.80
C TYR A 106 -23.61 1.38 -12.81
N ILE A 107 -22.32 1.22 -12.52
CA ILE A 107 -21.24 1.58 -13.44
C ILE A 107 -20.38 0.34 -13.67
N ASP A 108 -20.51 -0.24 -14.87
CA ASP A 108 -19.68 -1.32 -15.37
C ASP A 108 -18.70 -0.72 -16.40
N ASP A 109 -17.42 -0.76 -16.05
CA ASP A 109 -16.33 -0.21 -16.86
C ASP A 109 -15.54 -1.30 -17.62
N SER A 110 -16.05 -2.52 -17.63
CA SER A 110 -15.49 -3.60 -18.46
C SER A 110 -15.59 -3.28 -19.96
N ASP A 111 -16.60 -2.45 -20.35
CA ASP A 111 -16.76 -1.89 -21.69
C ASP A 111 -17.00 -0.37 -21.61
N MET A 112 -15.93 0.40 -21.70
CA MET A 112 -15.98 1.86 -21.67
C MET A 112 -16.76 2.47 -22.83
N GLY A 113 -16.84 1.80 -23.97
CA GLY A 113 -17.65 2.23 -25.12
C GLY A 113 -19.13 2.25 -24.76
N ARG A 114 -19.63 1.13 -24.24
CA ARG A 114 -21.02 0.99 -23.78
C ARG A 114 -21.35 1.94 -22.63
N LEU A 115 -20.43 2.12 -21.68
CA LEU A 115 -20.61 3.07 -20.59
C LEU A 115 -20.75 4.50 -21.11
N ARG A 116 -19.90 4.92 -22.06
CA ARG A 116 -19.95 6.26 -22.65
C ARG A 116 -21.27 6.53 -23.37
N GLU A 117 -21.77 5.55 -24.14
CA GLU A 117 -23.09 5.68 -24.80
C GLU A 117 -24.21 5.82 -23.79
N ARG A 118 -24.24 5.02 -22.73
CA ARG A 118 -25.26 5.09 -21.69
C ARG A 118 -25.21 6.41 -20.90
N ALA A 119 -24.02 6.90 -20.58
CA ALA A 119 -23.81 8.09 -19.78
C ALA A 119 -23.79 9.40 -20.60
N LYS A 120 -24.01 9.34 -21.93
CA LYS A 120 -23.90 10.49 -22.83
C LYS A 120 -24.80 11.67 -22.45
N GLY A 121 -26.01 11.38 -21.96
CA GLY A 121 -27.00 12.38 -21.54
C GLY A 121 -26.98 12.69 -20.05
N TRP A 122 -26.02 12.18 -19.27
CA TRP A 122 -26.00 12.41 -17.83
C TRP A 122 -25.56 13.83 -17.49
N GLU A 123 -26.36 14.47 -16.64
CA GLU A 123 -26.15 15.84 -16.14
C GLU A 123 -26.57 15.88 -14.68
N TYR A 124 -25.60 15.79 -13.78
CA TYR A 124 -25.82 15.76 -12.33
C TYR A 124 -25.01 16.83 -11.62
N ASP A 125 -25.60 17.41 -10.57
CA ASP A 125 -24.99 18.42 -9.71
C ASP A 125 -24.02 17.77 -8.71
N VAL A 126 -24.42 16.61 -8.19
CA VAL A 126 -23.60 15.80 -7.30
C VAL A 126 -23.59 14.36 -7.77
N ILE A 127 -22.40 13.77 -7.80
CA ILE A 127 -22.21 12.36 -8.12
C ILE A 127 -21.57 11.66 -6.94
N GLY A 128 -22.25 10.64 -6.39
CA GLY A 128 -21.73 9.71 -5.39
C GLY A 128 -21.25 8.42 -6.04
N VAL A 129 -20.03 8.00 -5.75
CA VAL A 129 -19.48 6.70 -6.18
C VAL A 129 -19.20 5.86 -4.96
N ASP A 130 -19.95 4.78 -4.78
CA ASP A 130 -19.73 3.84 -3.70
C ASP A 130 -18.79 2.72 -4.14
N GLU A 131 -17.89 2.32 -3.27
CA GLU A 131 -16.85 1.31 -3.56
C GLU A 131 -16.00 1.66 -4.79
N MET A 132 -15.42 2.86 -4.81
CA MET A 132 -14.60 3.36 -5.94
C MET A 132 -13.44 2.43 -6.32
N THR A 133 -12.99 1.55 -5.42
CA THR A 133 -11.97 0.53 -5.70
C THR A 133 -12.41 -0.55 -6.69
N GLU A 134 -13.65 -0.55 -7.13
CA GLU A 134 -14.15 -1.40 -8.20
C GLU A 134 -14.17 -0.69 -9.57
N MET A 135 -13.69 0.56 -9.66
CA MET A 135 -13.74 1.42 -10.86
C MET A 135 -12.32 1.72 -11.37
N SER A 136 -12.13 1.66 -12.69
CA SER A 136 -10.86 2.08 -13.33
C SER A 136 -10.66 3.60 -13.27
N PHE A 137 -9.41 4.06 -13.39
CA PHE A 137 -9.10 5.50 -13.45
C PHE A 137 -9.71 6.18 -14.68
N GLU A 138 -9.76 5.49 -15.81
CA GLU A 138 -10.41 5.99 -17.02
C GLU A 138 -11.90 6.25 -16.80
N CYS A 139 -12.58 5.30 -16.13
CA CYS A 139 -13.98 5.44 -15.77
C CYS A 139 -14.21 6.60 -14.81
N PHE A 140 -13.41 6.70 -13.73
CA PHE A 140 -13.46 7.81 -12.78
C PHE A 140 -13.31 9.16 -13.47
N SER A 141 -12.28 9.31 -14.33
CA SER A 141 -12.03 10.55 -15.08
C SER A 141 -13.19 10.89 -16.01
N TYR A 142 -13.80 9.90 -16.66
CA TYR A 142 -14.94 10.10 -17.52
C TYR A 142 -16.19 10.52 -16.74
N ILE A 143 -16.50 9.86 -15.63
CA ILE A 143 -17.68 10.18 -14.79
C ILE A 143 -17.59 11.60 -14.22
N MET A 144 -16.39 12.09 -13.86
CA MET A 144 -16.22 13.49 -13.47
C MET A 144 -16.73 14.47 -14.53
N THR A 145 -16.67 14.12 -15.82
CA THR A 145 -17.20 15.00 -16.89
C THR A 145 -18.73 15.04 -16.93
N ARG A 146 -19.41 14.14 -16.22
CA ARG A 146 -20.88 14.10 -16.11
C ARG A 146 -21.41 14.95 -14.96
N ASN A 147 -20.51 15.46 -14.13
CA ASN A 147 -20.82 16.39 -13.07
C ASN A 147 -21.01 17.82 -13.67
N ARG A 148 -22.15 18.02 -14.33
CA ARG A 148 -22.52 19.22 -15.08
C ARG A 148 -24.00 19.54 -14.93
N GLY A 149 -24.50 19.51 -13.70
CA GLY A 149 -25.87 19.85 -13.39
C GLY A 149 -26.16 21.38 -13.52
N ASN A 150 -27.42 21.73 -13.36
CA ASN A 150 -27.92 23.09 -13.54
C ASN A 150 -28.32 23.78 -12.22
N SER A 151 -28.06 23.14 -11.06
CA SER A 151 -28.31 23.76 -9.76
C SER A 151 -27.54 25.07 -9.63
N LYS A 152 -28.22 26.10 -9.16
CA LYS A 152 -27.61 27.41 -8.89
C LYS A 152 -26.98 27.50 -7.52
N THR A 153 -27.36 26.59 -6.64
CA THR A 153 -26.97 26.57 -5.22
C THR A 153 -25.81 25.64 -4.98
N PHE A 154 -25.75 24.53 -5.72
CA PHE A 154 -24.73 23.48 -5.56
C PHE A 154 -23.91 23.34 -6.83
N THR A 155 -22.68 23.79 -6.79
CA THR A 155 -21.74 23.59 -7.90
C THR A 155 -21.20 22.17 -7.87
N GLY A 156 -20.96 21.61 -9.05
CA GLY A 156 -20.60 20.22 -9.27
C GLY A 156 -19.59 19.63 -8.29
N LYS A 157 -20.05 18.67 -7.47
CA LYS A 157 -19.22 17.92 -6.51
C LYS A 157 -19.27 16.43 -6.81
N MET A 158 -18.17 15.76 -6.52
CA MET A 158 -18.10 14.30 -6.59
C MET A 158 -17.64 13.76 -5.25
N PHE A 159 -18.39 12.82 -4.69
CA PHE A 159 -18.06 12.10 -3.48
C PHE A 159 -17.75 10.65 -3.83
N ALA A 160 -16.74 10.07 -3.21
CA ALA A 160 -16.44 8.67 -3.41
C ALA A 160 -16.11 7.99 -2.08
N THR A 161 -16.60 6.77 -1.92
CA THR A 161 -16.21 5.91 -0.81
C THR A 161 -15.30 4.80 -1.30
N LEU A 162 -14.38 4.35 -0.49
CA LEU A 162 -13.48 3.25 -0.84
C LEU A 162 -12.99 2.52 0.41
N ASN A 163 -12.69 1.26 0.24
CA ASN A 163 -11.88 0.48 1.17
C ASN A 163 -10.41 0.50 0.71
N PRO A 164 -9.46 0.39 1.63
CA PRO A 164 -8.05 0.25 1.27
C PRO A 164 -7.81 -0.90 0.29
N LYS A 165 -7.14 -0.60 -0.82
CA LYS A 165 -6.76 -1.58 -1.84
C LYS A 165 -5.45 -1.16 -2.50
N ARG A 166 -4.36 -1.87 -2.20
CA ARG A 166 -3.02 -1.53 -2.64
C ARG A 166 -2.86 -1.55 -4.16
N SER A 167 -3.41 -2.58 -4.80
CA SER A 167 -3.31 -2.78 -6.26
C SER A 167 -4.10 -1.78 -7.08
N HIS A 168 -5.01 -1.02 -6.44
CA HIS A 168 -5.89 -0.10 -7.13
C HIS A 168 -5.23 1.27 -7.35
N TRP A 169 -5.55 1.95 -8.46
CA TRP A 169 -5.02 3.27 -8.80
C TRP A 169 -5.25 4.34 -7.71
N SER A 170 -6.31 4.18 -6.91
CA SER A 170 -6.63 5.11 -5.81
C SER A 170 -5.51 5.19 -4.77
N ARG A 171 -4.76 4.08 -4.53
CA ARG A 171 -3.61 4.10 -3.62
C ARG A 171 -2.57 5.14 -4.06
N LYS A 172 -2.30 5.22 -5.36
CA LYS A 172 -1.36 6.20 -5.94
C LYS A 172 -1.96 7.61 -5.96
N PHE A 173 -3.24 7.73 -6.24
CA PHE A 173 -3.96 9.01 -6.21
C PHE A 173 -3.95 9.63 -4.82
N LEU A 174 -4.01 8.81 -3.77
CA LEU A 174 -4.00 9.19 -2.36
C LEU A 174 -2.59 9.23 -1.73
N ASP A 175 -1.53 8.97 -2.50
CA ASP A 175 -0.16 8.77 -1.99
C ASP A 175 0.33 9.89 -1.05
N TRP A 176 -0.06 11.14 -1.30
CA TRP A 176 0.31 12.25 -0.43
C TRP A 176 -0.33 12.17 0.97
N TYR A 177 -1.55 11.62 1.08
CA TYR A 177 -2.25 11.49 2.36
C TYR A 177 -1.79 10.28 3.17
N ILE A 178 -1.14 9.31 2.52
CA ILE A 178 -0.83 8.01 3.09
C ILE A 178 0.69 7.88 3.25
N GLY A 179 1.11 7.50 4.45
CA GLY A 179 2.52 7.23 4.76
C GLY A 179 3.05 5.99 4.02
N TYR A 180 4.35 5.81 4.06
CA TYR A 180 5.03 4.63 3.50
C TYR A 180 4.53 3.32 4.14
N ASP A 181 4.06 3.40 5.37
CA ASP A 181 3.51 2.31 6.16
C ASP A 181 2.07 1.91 5.78
N GLY A 182 1.46 2.66 4.87
CA GLY A 182 0.09 2.43 4.39
C GLY A 182 -1.01 3.08 5.23
N TYR A 183 -0.65 3.76 6.32
CA TYR A 183 -1.62 4.49 7.14
C TYR A 183 -1.71 5.96 6.74
N ILE A 184 -2.84 6.57 7.07
CA ILE A 184 -3.00 7.99 6.84
C ILE A 184 -2.04 8.79 7.73
N ILE A 185 -1.47 9.85 7.18
CA ILE A 185 -0.70 10.83 7.92
C ILE A 185 -1.70 11.76 8.63
N PRO A 186 -1.79 11.75 9.98
CA PRO A 186 -2.86 12.43 10.71
C PRO A 186 -2.98 13.92 10.37
N GLU A 187 -1.84 14.60 10.19
CA GLU A 187 -1.79 16.03 9.88
C GLU A 187 -2.33 16.36 8.49
N ARG A 188 -2.45 15.35 7.61
CA ARG A 188 -2.93 15.50 6.24
C ARG A 188 -4.39 15.08 6.07
N ASN A 189 -4.98 14.46 7.10
CA ASN A 189 -6.38 14.07 7.10
C ASN A 189 -7.28 15.31 6.98
N GLY A 190 -8.13 15.36 5.97
CA GLY A 190 -9.01 16.49 5.72
C GLY A 190 -8.34 17.73 5.09
N MET A 191 -7.05 17.68 4.75
CA MET A 191 -6.40 18.79 4.06
C MET A 191 -6.81 18.85 2.59
N ILE A 192 -7.09 20.06 2.11
CA ILE A 192 -7.44 20.29 0.70
C ILE A 192 -6.17 20.32 -0.14
N ARG A 193 -6.17 19.58 -1.24
CA ARG A 193 -5.18 19.65 -2.30
C ARG A 193 -5.83 19.96 -3.65
N TYR A 194 -5.00 20.34 -4.60
CA TYR A 194 -5.46 20.69 -5.94
C TYR A 194 -4.76 19.82 -6.97
N PHE A 195 -5.50 19.45 -8.02
CA PHE A 195 -4.95 18.59 -9.06
C PHE A 195 -5.44 18.97 -10.46
N TYR A 196 -4.64 18.54 -11.44
CA TYR A 196 -4.95 18.62 -12.86
C TYR A 196 -4.54 17.33 -13.55
N ILE A 197 -5.40 16.80 -14.44
CA ILE A 197 -5.14 15.56 -15.18
C ILE A 197 -4.67 15.91 -16.58
N ARG A 198 -3.44 15.56 -16.93
CA ARG A 198 -2.86 15.80 -18.26
C ARG A 198 -3.26 14.75 -19.29
N GLY A 199 -3.34 13.50 -18.88
CA GLY A 199 -3.55 12.33 -19.74
C GLY A 199 -4.59 11.37 -19.19
N ASN A 200 -4.44 10.07 -19.48
CA ASN A 200 -5.48 9.07 -19.23
C ASN A 200 -5.15 8.13 -18.05
N THR A 201 -4.01 8.32 -17.40
CA THR A 201 -3.56 7.45 -16.30
C THR A 201 -3.43 8.24 -15.01
N VAL A 202 -3.41 7.54 -13.87
CA VAL A 202 -3.16 8.17 -12.57
C VAL A 202 -1.77 8.83 -12.50
N ASP A 203 -0.82 8.40 -13.32
CA ASP A 203 0.52 8.99 -13.43
C ASP A 203 0.53 10.36 -14.08
N ASP A 204 -0.52 10.68 -14.83
CA ASP A 204 -0.69 11.96 -15.49
C ASP A 204 -1.33 13.03 -14.58
N VAL A 205 -1.61 12.69 -13.31
CA VAL A 205 -2.18 13.63 -12.34
C VAL A 205 -1.10 14.49 -11.72
N VAL A 206 -1.22 15.80 -11.87
CA VAL A 206 -0.31 16.78 -11.30
C VAL A 206 -0.93 17.44 -10.09
N TRP A 207 -0.24 17.36 -8.96
CA TRP A 207 -0.71 17.84 -7.67
C TRP A 207 0.01 19.10 -7.19
N GLY A 208 -0.72 19.91 -6.39
CA GLY A 208 -0.18 21.07 -5.67
C GLY A 208 -1.00 21.39 -4.42
N ASN A 209 -0.45 22.24 -3.56
CA ASN A 209 -1.11 22.74 -2.36
C ASN A 209 -1.98 23.96 -2.66
N THR A 210 -1.77 24.59 -3.81
CA THR A 210 -2.58 25.69 -4.33
C THR A 210 -2.88 25.48 -5.81
N LYS A 211 -3.93 26.13 -6.32
CA LYS A 211 -4.23 26.13 -7.76
C LYS A 211 -3.11 26.76 -8.58
N GLU A 212 -2.48 27.79 -8.05
CA GLU A 212 -1.35 28.46 -8.71
C GLU A 212 -0.15 27.53 -8.87
N GLU A 213 0.20 26.75 -7.83
CA GLU A 213 1.26 25.75 -7.90
C GLU A 213 1.03 24.73 -9.01
N VAL A 214 -0.21 24.21 -9.12
CA VAL A 214 -0.60 23.27 -10.18
C VAL A 214 -0.53 23.93 -11.55
N TYR A 215 -1.02 25.17 -11.67
CA TYR A 215 -0.96 25.93 -12.91
C TYR A 215 0.48 26.11 -13.40
N LEU A 216 1.38 26.53 -12.52
CA LEU A 216 2.80 26.72 -12.89
C LEU A 216 3.44 25.41 -13.42
N LYS A 217 3.10 24.26 -12.83
CA LYS A 217 3.55 22.93 -13.28
C LYS A 217 2.96 22.50 -14.62
N CYS A 218 1.78 23.03 -14.98
CA CYS A 218 0.98 22.61 -16.15
C CYS A 218 0.73 23.73 -17.15
N ARG A 219 1.37 24.90 -17.00
CA ARG A 219 1.06 26.15 -17.68
C ARG A 219 0.86 25.98 -19.19
N ILE A 220 1.80 25.36 -19.86
CA ILE A 220 1.76 25.20 -21.33
C ILE A 220 0.51 24.43 -21.78
N ASP A 221 0.13 23.37 -21.06
CA ASP A 221 -1.03 22.56 -21.42
C ASP A 221 -2.34 23.28 -21.08
N ILE A 222 -2.41 23.93 -19.92
CA ILE A 222 -3.58 24.68 -19.49
C ILE A 222 -3.84 25.88 -20.42
N ASP A 223 -2.81 26.68 -20.70
CA ASP A 223 -2.95 27.86 -21.56
C ASP A 223 -3.38 27.47 -22.98
N ARG A 224 -2.82 26.39 -23.53
CA ARG A 224 -3.24 25.85 -24.84
C ARG A 224 -4.72 25.43 -24.84
N LYS A 225 -5.19 24.74 -23.79
CA LYS A 225 -6.59 24.31 -23.68
C LYS A 225 -7.53 25.49 -23.48
N LEU A 226 -7.14 26.49 -22.67
CA LEU A 226 -7.92 27.71 -22.48
C LEU A 226 -8.04 28.50 -23.79
N ALA A 227 -6.95 28.63 -24.55
CA ALA A 227 -6.99 29.28 -25.86
C ALA A 227 -7.91 28.57 -26.86
N ALA A 228 -7.99 27.23 -26.79
CA ALA A 228 -8.86 26.44 -27.65
C ALA A 228 -10.36 26.53 -27.29
N VAL A 229 -10.66 26.69 -25.99
CA VAL A 229 -12.06 26.83 -25.52
C VAL A 229 -12.60 28.24 -25.78
N GLY A 230 -11.75 29.26 -25.68
CA GLY A 230 -12.15 30.67 -25.75
C GLY A 230 -13.01 31.11 -24.56
N GLY A 231 -13.43 32.38 -24.54
CA GLY A 231 -14.27 32.92 -23.46
C GLY A 231 -13.48 33.38 -22.21
N ASN A 232 -14.20 33.77 -21.17
CA ASN A 232 -13.65 34.33 -19.93
C ASN A 232 -13.34 33.23 -18.88
N TYR A 233 -12.59 32.20 -19.26
CA TYR A 233 -12.15 31.15 -18.33
C TYR A 233 -10.72 31.41 -17.87
N SER A 234 -10.48 31.16 -16.58
CA SER A 234 -9.15 31.23 -15.99
C SER A 234 -8.59 29.83 -15.75
N TYR A 235 -7.28 29.73 -15.45
CA TYR A 235 -6.65 28.47 -15.06
C TYR A 235 -7.31 27.83 -13.84
N GLU A 236 -7.93 28.62 -12.98
CA GLU A 236 -8.64 28.11 -11.78
C GLU A 236 -9.81 27.20 -12.12
N ASN A 237 -10.46 27.43 -13.26
CA ASN A 237 -11.57 26.59 -13.74
C ASN A 237 -11.10 25.21 -14.22
N MET A 238 -9.82 25.11 -14.61
CA MET A 238 -9.22 23.87 -15.10
C MET A 238 -8.72 22.96 -13.97
N ILE A 239 -8.48 23.52 -12.78
CA ILE A 239 -7.87 22.84 -11.65
C ILE A 239 -8.95 22.46 -10.63
N LYS A 240 -8.97 21.20 -10.24
CA LYS A 240 -9.93 20.64 -9.29
C LYS A 240 -9.36 20.63 -7.87
N SER A 241 -10.22 20.84 -6.88
CA SER A 241 -9.89 20.60 -5.47
C SER A 241 -10.22 19.16 -5.09
N PHE A 242 -9.49 18.64 -4.13
CA PHE A 242 -9.66 17.30 -3.58
C PHE A 242 -9.40 17.31 -2.08
N VAL A 243 -10.16 16.53 -1.34
CA VAL A 243 -9.96 16.29 0.07
C VAL A 243 -10.20 14.81 0.37
N PHE A 244 -9.42 14.26 1.28
CA PHE A 244 -9.55 12.88 1.73
C PHE A 244 -9.75 12.84 3.24
N TYR A 245 -10.73 12.06 3.67
CA TYR A 245 -10.99 11.77 5.07
C TYR A 245 -10.95 10.26 5.30
N GLN A 246 -10.24 9.82 6.32
CA GLN A 246 -10.30 8.45 6.79
C GLN A 246 -11.46 8.29 7.78
N GLY A 247 -12.31 7.30 7.54
CA GLY A 247 -13.26 6.80 8.52
C GLY A 247 -12.74 5.46 9.08
N LYS A 248 -12.67 5.32 10.39
CA LYS A 248 -12.27 4.08 11.06
C LYS A 248 -13.50 3.29 11.47
N LEU A 249 -13.41 1.95 11.42
CA LEU A 249 -14.50 1.09 11.90
C LEU A 249 -14.83 1.37 13.38
N SER A 250 -13.81 1.68 14.19
CA SER A 250 -13.99 2.05 15.62
C SER A 250 -14.79 3.33 15.84
N GLU A 251 -14.93 4.18 14.84
CA GLU A 251 -15.74 5.42 14.90
C GLU A 251 -17.23 5.14 14.63
N ASN A 252 -17.57 3.91 14.21
CA ASN A 252 -18.93 3.46 13.96
C ASN A 252 -19.59 2.91 15.23
N SER A 253 -19.80 3.75 16.24
CA SER A 253 -20.35 3.36 17.53
C SER A 253 -21.72 2.69 17.40
N ALA A 254 -22.62 3.24 16.56
CA ALA A 254 -23.98 2.71 16.40
C ALA A 254 -23.99 1.27 15.84
N MET A 255 -23.08 0.93 14.93
CA MET A 255 -22.98 -0.43 14.42
C MET A 255 -22.35 -1.37 15.45
N LEU A 256 -21.33 -0.90 16.16
CA LEU A 256 -20.60 -1.70 17.16
C LEU A 256 -21.45 -1.97 18.40
N GLU A 257 -22.30 -1.02 18.80
CA GLU A 257 -23.28 -1.21 19.88
C GLU A 257 -24.35 -2.26 19.50
N ASN A 258 -24.80 -2.25 18.25
CA ASN A 258 -25.81 -3.20 17.76
C ASN A 258 -25.20 -4.58 17.42
N ASN A 259 -23.94 -4.66 17.05
CA ASN A 259 -23.24 -5.89 16.71
C ASN A 259 -21.77 -5.87 17.15
N PRO A 260 -21.50 -6.05 18.47
CA PRO A 260 -20.15 -6.06 19.02
C PRO A 260 -19.25 -7.15 18.42
N ASP A 261 -19.83 -8.28 18.02
CA ASP A 261 -19.09 -9.42 17.48
C ASP A 261 -18.58 -9.18 16.04
N TYR A 262 -19.02 -8.10 15.39
CA TYR A 262 -18.58 -7.77 14.04
C TYR A 262 -17.07 -7.52 13.95
N ILE A 263 -16.49 -6.86 14.97
CA ILE A 263 -15.02 -6.66 15.04
C ILE A 263 -14.30 -8.01 15.07
N GLY A 264 -14.81 -8.95 15.90
CA GLY A 264 -14.26 -10.30 15.98
C GLY A 264 -14.37 -11.05 14.65
N SER A 265 -15.49 -10.91 13.95
CA SER A 265 -15.70 -11.51 12.62
C SER A 265 -14.73 -10.96 11.57
N VAL A 266 -14.52 -9.64 11.53
CA VAL A 266 -13.54 -9.01 10.63
C VAL A 266 -12.11 -9.38 11.03
N ALA A 267 -11.78 -9.42 12.32
CA ALA A 267 -10.47 -9.87 12.80
C ALA A 267 -10.18 -11.33 12.41
N ALA A 268 -11.21 -12.19 12.45
CA ALA A 268 -11.11 -13.60 12.07
C ALA A 268 -11.03 -13.84 10.54
N SER A 269 -11.36 -12.85 9.71
CA SER A 269 -11.38 -12.99 8.25
C SER A 269 -9.98 -13.08 7.60
N GLY A 270 -8.92 -13.04 8.40
CA GLY A 270 -7.53 -13.14 7.96
C GLY A 270 -6.78 -11.81 7.97
N GLY A 271 -5.46 -11.90 8.18
CA GLY A 271 -4.62 -10.75 8.51
C GLY A 271 -4.75 -9.54 7.58
N ARG A 272 -4.92 -9.73 6.26
CA ARG A 272 -4.98 -8.64 5.29
C ARG A 272 -6.32 -7.94 5.23
N MET A 273 -7.41 -8.71 5.24
CA MET A 273 -8.75 -8.13 5.28
C MET A 273 -8.94 -7.37 6.60
N SER A 274 -8.47 -7.94 7.70
CA SER A 274 -8.44 -7.28 9.00
C SER A 274 -7.63 -5.97 8.94
N MET A 275 -6.41 -5.99 8.43
CA MET A 275 -5.56 -4.80 8.30
C MET A 275 -6.18 -3.73 7.40
N ALA A 276 -6.81 -4.11 6.29
CA ALA A 276 -7.48 -3.16 5.41
C ALA A 276 -8.74 -2.57 6.05
N LEU A 277 -9.60 -3.40 6.61
CA LEU A 277 -10.93 -2.99 7.07
C LEU A 277 -10.95 -2.47 8.51
N LEU A 278 -10.18 -3.07 9.45
CA LEU A 278 -10.12 -2.59 10.84
C LEU A 278 -9.14 -1.45 11.01
N GLU A 279 -7.95 -1.58 10.42
CA GLU A 279 -6.85 -0.63 10.63
C GLU A 279 -6.80 0.46 9.56
N GLY A 280 -7.50 0.29 8.43
CA GLY A 280 -7.50 1.23 7.32
C GLY A 280 -6.17 1.30 6.58
N ASN A 281 -5.42 0.19 6.50
CA ASN A 281 -4.11 0.13 5.88
C ASN A 281 -4.19 0.03 4.35
N PHE A 282 -3.75 1.06 3.64
CA PHE A 282 -3.76 1.15 2.18
C PHE A 282 -2.65 0.36 1.47
N ASN A 283 -1.72 -0.23 2.19
CA ASN A 283 -0.75 -1.18 1.65
C ASN A 283 -1.26 -2.62 1.73
N SER A 284 -2.44 -2.84 2.29
CA SER A 284 -3.14 -4.12 2.30
C SER A 284 -4.08 -4.22 1.09
N ASP A 285 -4.31 -5.44 0.61
CA ASP A 285 -5.27 -5.73 -0.45
C ASP A 285 -6.15 -6.90 -0.01
N PRO A 286 -7.45 -6.65 0.31
CA PRO A 286 -8.37 -7.70 0.77
C PRO A 286 -8.60 -8.81 -0.26
N ASP A 287 -8.51 -8.47 -1.55
CA ASP A 287 -8.76 -9.38 -2.67
C ASP A 287 -7.48 -10.12 -3.14
N ASP A 288 -6.34 -9.82 -2.54
CA ASP A 288 -5.06 -10.42 -2.92
C ASP A 288 -4.94 -11.80 -2.28
N GLU A 289 -5.40 -12.82 -2.99
CA GLU A 289 -5.30 -14.20 -2.56
C GLU A 289 -3.83 -14.60 -2.35
N ASP A 290 -3.48 -14.95 -1.11
CA ASP A 290 -2.32 -15.74 -0.66
C ASP A 290 -0.88 -15.32 -1.06
N ASN A 291 -0.61 -14.19 -1.71
CA ASN A 291 0.72 -13.92 -2.24
C ASN A 291 1.62 -13.04 -1.37
N LYS A 292 1.08 -12.21 -0.46
CA LYS A 292 1.88 -11.38 0.46
C LYS A 292 2.20 -12.15 1.74
N VAL A 293 3.46 -12.13 2.10
CA VAL A 293 3.97 -13.07 3.09
C VAL A 293 4.50 -12.39 4.35
N ILE A 294 4.72 -11.06 4.33
CA ILE A 294 5.18 -10.29 5.50
C ILE A 294 4.12 -9.27 5.89
N SER A 295 3.68 -9.32 7.16
CA SER A 295 2.74 -8.34 7.69
C SER A 295 3.44 -7.00 7.97
N ASN A 296 2.71 -5.89 7.81
CA ASN A 296 3.28 -4.56 8.10
C ASN A 296 3.65 -4.39 9.58
N ASN A 297 2.87 -4.97 10.49
CA ASN A 297 3.17 -4.92 11.92
C ASN A 297 4.47 -5.65 12.23
N ALA A 298 4.67 -6.85 11.66
CA ALA A 298 5.92 -7.58 11.81
C ALA A 298 7.12 -6.84 11.18
N ALA A 299 6.94 -6.18 10.03
CA ALA A 299 8.00 -5.37 9.43
C ALA A 299 8.38 -4.15 10.30
N ARG A 300 7.43 -3.57 11.03
CA ARG A 300 7.68 -2.45 11.95
C ARG A 300 8.33 -2.90 13.25
N SER A 301 7.88 -4.03 13.82
CA SER A 301 8.45 -4.57 15.06
C SER A 301 9.94 -4.91 14.95
N VAL A 302 10.47 -5.05 13.73
CA VAL A 302 11.92 -5.18 13.50
C VAL A 302 12.72 -4.01 14.08
N PHE A 303 12.12 -2.82 14.21
CA PHE A 303 12.76 -1.62 14.75
C PHE A 303 12.35 -1.30 16.20
N GLU A 304 11.39 -2.01 16.75
CA GLU A 304 10.81 -1.76 18.08
C GLU A 304 11.27 -2.79 19.11
N GLU A 305 11.59 -4.00 18.68
CA GLU A 305 11.96 -5.12 19.54
C GLU A 305 13.41 -5.57 19.28
N ASP A 306 14.10 -6.01 20.33
CA ASP A 306 15.44 -6.60 20.19
C ASP A 306 15.34 -8.13 19.97
N ALA A 307 15.75 -8.61 18.81
CA ALA A 307 15.89 -10.04 18.58
C ALA A 307 17.04 -10.64 19.39
N LYS A 308 16.97 -11.93 19.63
CA LYS A 308 18.06 -12.67 20.30
C LYS A 308 19.37 -12.55 19.52
N ARG A 309 20.42 -12.18 20.21
CA ARG A 309 21.80 -12.24 19.75
C ARG A 309 22.42 -13.55 20.20
N ASN A 310 23.23 -14.16 19.39
CA ASN A 310 23.91 -15.42 19.73
C ASN A 310 25.43 -15.32 19.73
N GLY A 311 25.99 -14.13 19.44
CA GLY A 311 27.43 -13.88 19.38
C GLY A 311 28.06 -14.27 18.04
N VAL A 312 27.37 -15.00 17.17
CA VAL A 312 27.85 -15.34 15.83
C VAL A 312 27.60 -14.18 14.88
N ARG A 313 28.69 -13.66 14.32
CA ARG A 313 28.61 -12.46 13.47
C ARG A 313 28.78 -12.78 12.01
N TRP A 314 28.00 -12.11 11.18
CA TRP A 314 28.02 -12.24 9.73
C TRP A 314 28.03 -10.86 9.06
N VAL A 315 28.51 -10.82 7.82
CA VAL A 315 28.32 -9.71 6.89
C VAL A 315 27.64 -10.24 5.65
N THR A 316 26.56 -9.61 5.21
CA THR A 316 25.87 -9.93 3.95
C THR A 316 25.93 -8.74 3.00
N VAL A 317 26.20 -8.99 1.71
CA VAL A 317 26.48 -7.93 0.73
C VAL A 317 25.71 -8.17 -0.55
N ASP A 318 24.82 -7.25 -0.90
CA ASP A 318 24.25 -7.13 -2.25
C ASP A 318 25.11 -6.18 -3.08
N LEU A 319 25.65 -6.68 -4.18
CA LEU A 319 26.58 -5.96 -5.02
C LEU A 319 25.84 -5.32 -6.21
N ALA A 320 26.02 -4.03 -6.37
CA ALA A 320 25.47 -3.31 -7.51
C ALA A 320 26.17 -3.70 -8.82
N ASP A 321 25.38 -3.81 -9.89
CA ASP A 321 25.90 -3.86 -11.25
C ASP A 321 26.52 -2.52 -11.64
N TYR A 322 27.49 -2.52 -12.57
CA TYR A 322 28.28 -1.34 -12.93
C TYR A 322 27.44 -0.05 -13.05
N GLY A 323 27.54 0.81 -12.05
CA GLY A 323 27.30 2.25 -12.17
C GLY A 323 25.92 2.79 -11.82
N THR A 324 24.89 2.01 -11.49
CA THR A 324 23.52 2.55 -11.28
C THR A 324 22.84 2.19 -9.96
N ASP A 325 23.16 1.10 -9.34
CA ASP A 325 22.51 0.62 -8.11
C ASP A 325 23.42 0.81 -6.88
N ASN A 326 22.86 0.70 -5.68
CA ASN A 326 23.63 0.80 -4.45
C ASN A 326 24.25 -0.56 -4.10
N LEU A 327 25.52 -0.58 -3.68
CA LEU A 327 26.05 -1.69 -2.88
C LEU A 327 25.50 -1.53 -1.46
N VAL A 328 24.89 -2.57 -0.94
CA VAL A 328 24.37 -2.61 0.44
C VAL A 328 25.02 -3.76 1.20
N ALA A 329 25.69 -3.44 2.29
CA ALA A 329 26.24 -4.42 3.22
C ALA A 329 25.62 -4.24 4.61
N LEU A 330 25.30 -5.36 5.27
CA LEU A 330 24.74 -5.41 6.62
C LEU A 330 25.61 -6.31 7.50
N ALA A 331 25.92 -5.84 8.70
CA ALA A 331 26.58 -6.64 9.72
C ALA A 331 25.57 -7.13 10.75
N TRP A 332 25.73 -8.36 11.20
CA TRP A 332 24.80 -9.11 12.03
C TRP A 332 25.45 -9.63 13.30
N ASP A 333 24.64 -9.73 14.36
CA ASP A 333 24.89 -10.55 15.54
C ASP A 333 23.65 -11.43 15.75
N GLY A 334 23.75 -12.71 15.40
CA GLY A 334 22.58 -13.57 15.26
C GLY A 334 21.63 -13.09 14.17
N LEU A 335 20.40 -12.70 14.55
CA LEU A 335 19.39 -12.10 13.67
C LEU A 335 19.16 -10.60 13.97
N HIS A 336 20.07 -9.97 14.69
CA HIS A 336 20.07 -8.53 14.92
C HIS A 336 21.07 -7.82 13.99
N VAL A 337 20.60 -6.84 13.23
CA VAL A 337 21.46 -5.99 12.39
C VAL A 337 22.16 -4.96 13.28
N ILE A 338 23.49 -5.02 13.34
CA ILE A 338 24.33 -4.18 14.21
C ILE A 338 24.96 -3.00 13.49
N ASP A 339 25.17 -3.10 12.17
CA ASP A 339 25.77 -2.02 11.37
C ASP A 339 25.38 -2.15 9.89
N LYS A 340 25.56 -1.08 9.12
CA LYS A 340 25.29 -1.02 7.69
C LYS A 340 26.32 -0.22 6.92
N MET A 341 26.54 -0.57 5.67
CA MET A 341 27.29 0.22 4.70
C MET A 341 26.50 0.32 3.39
N VAL A 342 26.35 1.52 2.85
CA VAL A 342 25.73 1.75 1.54
C VAL A 342 26.68 2.61 0.70
N LEU A 343 27.07 2.08 -0.46
CA LEU A 343 28.00 2.72 -1.37
C LEU A 343 27.39 2.86 -2.77
N MET A 344 27.85 3.86 -3.51
CA MET A 344 27.46 4.12 -4.90
C MET A 344 28.71 4.37 -5.75
N HIS A 345 28.65 3.96 -7.01
CA HIS A 345 29.69 4.28 -8.01
C HIS A 345 31.11 3.82 -7.63
N THR A 346 31.24 2.62 -7.07
CA THR A 346 32.50 2.03 -6.66
C THR A 346 33.00 0.99 -7.69
N THR A 347 34.31 0.85 -7.79
CA THR A 347 34.96 -0.18 -8.61
C THR A 347 34.98 -1.53 -7.89
N PRO A 348 35.15 -2.67 -8.61
CA PRO A 348 35.29 -3.99 -7.99
C PRO A 348 36.34 -4.06 -6.88
N ARG A 349 37.50 -3.44 -7.07
CA ARG A 349 38.55 -3.41 -6.06
C ARG A 349 38.13 -2.59 -4.83
N GLU A 350 37.57 -1.41 -5.03
CA GLU A 350 37.06 -0.57 -3.93
C GLU A 350 35.95 -1.29 -3.16
N ASN A 351 35.09 -2.03 -3.86
CA ASN A 351 34.06 -2.85 -3.22
C ASN A 351 34.69 -3.86 -2.27
N ALA A 352 35.66 -4.67 -2.76
CA ALA A 352 36.31 -5.67 -1.94
C ALA A 352 37.06 -5.07 -0.75
N GLU A 353 37.79 -3.97 -0.95
CA GLU A 353 38.51 -3.25 0.11
C GLU A 353 37.53 -2.71 1.17
N ASN A 354 36.42 -2.09 0.76
CA ASN A 354 35.42 -1.56 1.68
C ASN A 354 34.69 -2.67 2.44
N ILE A 355 34.38 -3.81 1.79
CA ILE A 355 33.77 -4.97 2.44
C ILE A 355 34.71 -5.54 3.52
N LYS A 356 36.00 -5.70 3.24
CA LYS A 356 37.00 -6.14 4.24
C LYS A 356 37.04 -5.20 5.44
N ILE A 357 37.14 -3.90 5.20
CA ILE A 357 37.18 -2.90 6.28
C ILE A 357 35.89 -2.94 7.10
N PHE A 358 34.73 -3.05 6.44
CA PHE A 358 33.44 -3.14 7.12
C PHE A 358 33.32 -4.40 7.97
N ALA A 359 33.76 -5.56 7.46
CA ALA A 359 33.79 -6.80 8.20
C ALA A 359 34.74 -6.74 9.41
N GLN A 360 35.95 -6.23 9.23
CA GLN A 360 36.91 -6.02 10.32
C GLN A 360 36.39 -5.10 11.42
N ASN A 361 35.78 -3.97 11.07
CA ASN A 361 35.18 -3.03 12.02
C ASN A 361 34.07 -3.66 12.85
N ASN A 362 33.38 -4.67 12.29
CA ASN A 362 32.31 -5.41 12.96
C ASN A 362 32.77 -6.73 13.59
N ASN A 363 34.08 -7.02 13.61
CA ASN A 363 34.67 -8.25 14.10
C ASN A 363 34.11 -9.51 13.40
N VAL A 364 34.02 -9.47 12.07
CA VAL A 364 33.58 -10.59 11.22
C VAL A 364 34.76 -11.15 10.44
N GLY A 365 34.97 -12.47 10.53
CA GLY A 365 35.97 -13.20 9.75
C GLY A 365 35.56 -13.27 8.26
N GLU A 366 36.53 -13.48 7.36
CA GLU A 366 36.28 -13.54 5.90
C GLU A 366 35.32 -14.70 5.55
N SER A 367 35.37 -15.83 6.23
CA SER A 367 34.48 -17.00 6.08
C SER A 367 33.00 -16.70 6.44
N HIS A 368 32.75 -15.61 7.15
CA HIS A 368 31.41 -15.16 7.54
C HIS A 368 30.93 -13.96 6.71
N ILE A 369 31.51 -13.72 5.54
CA ILE A 369 31.04 -12.73 4.56
C ILE A 369 30.27 -13.47 3.47
N ILE A 370 28.98 -13.14 3.29
CA ILE A 370 28.11 -13.67 2.23
C ILE A 370 27.90 -12.56 1.20
N TYR A 371 28.14 -12.84 -0.07
CA TYR A 371 27.99 -11.85 -1.14
C TYR A 371 27.19 -12.39 -2.33
N ASP A 372 26.48 -11.52 -3.07
CA ASP A 372 25.75 -11.90 -4.29
C ASP A 372 26.71 -12.40 -5.38
N GLY A 373 26.63 -13.69 -5.69
CA GLY A 373 27.50 -14.35 -6.67
C GLY A 373 27.17 -14.04 -8.13
N VAL A 374 26.04 -13.39 -8.43
CA VAL A 374 25.68 -13.00 -9.80
C VAL A 374 26.54 -11.82 -10.25
N ASN A 375 26.58 -10.78 -9.44
CA ASN A 375 27.31 -9.53 -9.73
C ASN A 375 28.69 -9.49 -9.10
N GLY A 376 29.01 -10.37 -8.14
CA GLY A 376 30.17 -10.31 -7.29
C GLY A 376 31.21 -11.41 -7.50
N ARG A 377 31.24 -12.12 -8.62
CA ARG A 377 32.19 -13.24 -8.85
C ARG A 377 33.64 -12.87 -8.60
N TYR A 378 34.02 -11.61 -8.78
CA TYR A 378 35.36 -11.11 -8.54
C TYR A 378 35.71 -11.01 -7.04
N ILE A 379 34.75 -11.10 -6.13
CA ILE A 379 34.99 -10.97 -4.69
C ILE A 379 35.93 -12.07 -4.18
N ASN A 380 35.77 -13.30 -4.66
CA ASN A 380 36.67 -14.39 -4.27
C ASN A 380 38.15 -14.20 -4.67
N ASP A 381 38.44 -13.36 -5.67
CA ASP A 381 39.81 -12.99 -6.03
C ASP A 381 40.47 -12.13 -4.93
N TYR A 382 39.66 -11.41 -4.15
CA TYR A 382 40.11 -10.51 -3.08
C TYR A 382 39.84 -11.06 -1.67
N ILE A 383 38.75 -11.82 -1.50
CA ILE A 383 38.29 -12.41 -0.24
C ILE A 383 38.02 -13.90 -0.49
N PRO A 384 39.07 -14.76 -0.50
CA PRO A 384 38.94 -16.14 -0.94
C PRO A 384 37.95 -16.98 -0.13
N ASP A 385 37.85 -16.71 1.19
CA ASP A 385 37.02 -17.49 2.11
C ASP A 385 35.58 -16.99 2.17
N ALA A 386 35.22 -15.91 1.42
CA ALA A 386 33.86 -15.38 1.43
C ALA A 386 32.86 -16.32 0.72
N VAL A 387 31.68 -16.44 1.28
CA VAL A 387 30.60 -17.32 0.81
C VAL A 387 29.87 -16.70 -0.38
N CYS A 388 29.90 -17.40 -1.50
CA CYS A 388 29.23 -16.99 -2.72
C CYS A 388 27.74 -17.38 -2.72
N TYR A 389 26.83 -16.41 -2.60
CA TYR A 389 25.39 -16.64 -2.68
C TYR A 389 24.93 -16.78 -4.14
N MET A 390 24.70 -18.00 -4.58
CA MET A 390 24.23 -18.32 -5.93
C MET A 390 22.70 -18.46 -5.95
N SER A 391 22.00 -17.34 -6.08
CA SER A 391 20.55 -17.19 -5.96
C SER A 391 19.70 -18.14 -6.82
N SER A 392 20.22 -18.56 -8.00
CA SER A 392 19.50 -19.41 -8.97
C SER A 392 19.70 -20.91 -8.77
N ARG A 393 20.62 -21.34 -7.90
CA ARG A 393 20.85 -22.76 -7.63
C ARG A 393 19.70 -23.41 -6.88
N GLY A 394 19.62 -24.74 -6.91
CA GLY A 394 18.60 -25.53 -6.24
C GLY A 394 18.59 -25.28 -4.73
N SER A 395 17.40 -25.24 -4.16
CA SER A 395 17.18 -25.13 -2.72
C SER A 395 17.59 -26.42 -1.99
N PHE A 396 17.95 -26.29 -0.73
CA PHE A 396 18.37 -27.40 0.14
C PHE A 396 17.82 -27.22 1.56
N GLY A 397 18.16 -28.14 2.47
CA GLY A 397 17.75 -28.08 3.86
C GLY A 397 16.25 -28.21 4.06
N MET A 398 15.76 -27.75 5.21
CA MET A 398 14.37 -27.92 5.62
C MET A 398 13.35 -27.26 4.68
N TYR A 399 13.76 -26.23 3.96
CA TYR A 399 12.90 -25.52 2.99
C TYR A 399 13.08 -26.01 1.55
N GLY A 400 13.97 -26.96 1.30
CA GLY A 400 14.27 -27.50 -0.03
C GLY A 400 13.06 -28.10 -0.74
N ASN A 401 12.16 -28.75 0.01
CA ASN A 401 10.91 -29.29 -0.52
C ASN A 401 9.84 -28.23 -0.78
N GLN A 402 9.93 -27.05 -0.16
CA GLN A 402 8.94 -25.98 -0.25
C GLN A 402 9.31 -24.92 -1.30
N SER A 403 10.55 -24.92 -1.79
CA SER A 403 11.09 -23.90 -2.70
C SER A 403 11.81 -24.53 -3.88
N GLY A 404 12.07 -23.74 -4.93
CA GLY A 404 12.77 -24.20 -6.13
C GLY A 404 14.24 -23.79 -6.17
N THR A 405 14.57 -22.63 -5.60
CA THR A 405 15.91 -22.05 -5.64
C THR A 405 16.36 -21.59 -4.26
N ILE A 406 17.67 -21.36 -4.11
CA ILE A 406 18.25 -20.78 -2.88
C ILE A 406 17.58 -19.42 -2.57
N LYS A 407 17.33 -18.59 -3.58
CA LYS A 407 16.64 -17.32 -3.37
C LYS A 407 15.24 -17.52 -2.81
N ASP A 408 14.45 -18.42 -3.41
CA ASP A 408 13.10 -18.73 -2.93
C ASP A 408 13.12 -19.23 -1.49
N MET A 409 14.08 -20.09 -1.16
CA MET A 409 14.27 -20.68 0.16
C MET A 409 14.60 -19.60 1.20
N CYS A 410 15.60 -18.76 0.93
CA CYS A 410 16.02 -17.69 1.85
C CYS A 410 14.90 -16.68 2.11
N TYR A 411 14.16 -16.29 1.07
CA TYR A 411 13.03 -15.38 1.24
C TYR A 411 11.86 -16.00 2.01
N LEU A 412 11.53 -17.30 1.79
CA LEU A 412 10.51 -17.98 2.58
C LEU A 412 10.87 -18.00 4.07
N ARG A 413 12.13 -18.32 4.37
CA ARG A 413 12.62 -18.34 5.75
C ARG A 413 12.60 -16.95 6.36
N LEU A 414 13.07 -15.94 5.64
CA LEU A 414 13.05 -14.56 6.07
C LEU A 414 11.63 -14.11 6.43
N CYS A 415 10.64 -14.42 5.58
CA CYS A 415 9.25 -14.08 5.85
C CYS A 415 8.75 -14.68 7.17
N ASN A 416 9.10 -15.94 7.46
CA ASN A 416 8.71 -16.58 8.70
C ASN A 416 9.41 -15.94 9.92
N ILE A 417 10.68 -15.61 9.80
CA ILE A 417 11.47 -14.97 10.86
C ILE A 417 10.93 -13.57 11.18
N ILE A 418 10.64 -12.76 10.17
CA ILE A 418 10.06 -11.43 10.37
C ILE A 418 8.67 -11.53 11.01
N ASN A 419 7.78 -12.38 10.46
CA ASN A 419 6.41 -12.54 10.98
C ASN A 419 6.34 -13.09 12.41
N SER A 420 7.41 -13.70 12.89
CA SER A 420 7.53 -14.22 14.26
C SER A 420 8.29 -13.27 15.18
N ASN A 421 8.60 -12.05 14.73
CA ASN A 421 9.34 -11.04 15.48
C ASN A 421 10.72 -11.53 15.97
N ASN A 422 11.37 -12.40 15.17
CA ASN A 422 12.67 -12.97 15.50
C ASN A 422 13.86 -12.24 14.84
N MET A 423 13.60 -11.18 14.07
CA MET A 423 14.63 -10.31 13.48
C MET A 423 14.48 -8.91 14.06
N SER A 424 15.61 -8.24 14.29
CA SER A 424 15.59 -6.82 14.70
C SER A 424 16.71 -6.01 14.04
N MET A 425 16.52 -4.70 14.08
CA MET A 425 17.49 -3.71 13.62
C MET A 425 17.42 -2.52 14.58
N SER A 426 18.58 -1.98 14.98
CA SER A 426 18.58 -0.85 15.90
C SER A 426 17.85 0.36 15.30
N GLN A 427 17.16 1.11 16.14
CA GLN A 427 16.43 2.31 15.72
C GLN A 427 17.35 3.32 15.01
N SER A 428 18.58 3.48 15.51
CA SER A 428 19.57 4.38 14.89
C SER A 428 19.94 3.99 13.45
N ILE A 429 19.97 2.69 13.13
CA ILE A 429 20.15 2.20 11.75
C ILE A 429 18.88 2.48 10.95
N GLY A 430 17.70 2.18 11.50
CA GLY A 430 16.43 2.42 10.83
C GLY A 430 16.22 3.87 10.42
N GLU A 431 16.52 4.82 11.30
CA GLU A 431 16.41 6.26 11.07
C GLU A 431 17.51 6.82 10.17
N SER A 432 18.60 6.09 9.98
CA SER A 432 19.69 6.53 9.12
C SER A 432 19.28 6.62 7.65
N THR A 433 19.76 7.63 6.96
CA THR A 433 19.41 7.90 5.55
C THR A 433 20.52 7.51 4.59
N TYR A 434 20.14 7.18 3.36
CA TYR A 434 21.04 7.04 2.22
C TYR A 434 20.37 7.58 0.95
N VAL A 435 21.17 7.82 -0.10
CA VAL A 435 20.62 8.25 -1.39
C VAL A 435 20.16 7.01 -2.16
N HIS A 436 18.86 6.88 -2.38
CA HIS A 436 18.30 5.78 -3.16
C HIS A 436 18.65 5.93 -4.64
N SER A 437 19.27 4.89 -5.24
CA SER A 437 19.82 4.92 -6.61
C SER A 437 18.80 5.31 -7.68
N LYS A 438 17.56 4.82 -7.60
CA LYS A 438 16.50 5.08 -8.58
C LYS A 438 15.72 6.36 -8.30
N LEU A 439 15.42 6.65 -7.04
CA LEU A 439 14.61 7.83 -6.66
C LEU A 439 15.45 9.12 -6.65
N LYS A 440 16.78 9.01 -6.58
CA LYS A 440 17.70 10.15 -6.47
C LYS A 440 17.37 11.10 -5.31
N LYS A 441 16.82 10.56 -4.22
CA LYS A 441 16.48 11.28 -2.97
C LYS A 441 16.95 10.49 -1.75
N HIS A 442 17.08 11.19 -0.62
CA HIS A 442 17.33 10.55 0.65
C HIS A 442 16.10 9.78 1.11
N VAL A 443 16.30 8.54 1.54
CA VAL A 443 15.30 7.67 2.17
C VAL A 443 15.90 7.10 3.45
N THR A 444 15.05 6.74 4.43
CA THR A 444 15.51 6.03 5.62
C THR A 444 15.57 4.53 5.34
N ILE A 445 16.43 3.83 6.08
CA ILE A 445 16.48 2.35 6.02
C ILE A 445 15.13 1.76 6.42
N GLN A 446 14.49 2.30 7.47
CA GLN A 446 13.19 1.84 7.93
C GLN A 446 12.09 2.00 6.87
N GLU A 447 12.02 3.18 6.23
CA GLU A 447 11.06 3.42 5.14
C GLU A 447 11.23 2.40 4.02
N GLU A 448 12.48 2.19 3.57
CA GLU A 448 12.76 1.31 2.46
C GLU A 448 12.51 -0.17 2.82
N PHE A 449 12.95 -0.60 4.01
CA PHE A 449 12.69 -1.95 4.50
C PHE A 449 11.19 -2.30 4.52
N ILE A 450 10.35 -1.42 5.09
CA ILE A 450 8.89 -1.66 5.16
C ILE A 450 8.29 -1.69 3.75
N ASN A 451 8.72 -0.79 2.85
CA ASN A 451 8.25 -0.80 1.46
C ASN A 451 8.63 -2.09 0.73
N GLU A 452 9.87 -2.55 0.87
CA GLU A 452 10.33 -3.78 0.24
C GLU A 452 9.64 -5.01 0.83
N CYS A 453 9.48 -5.11 2.16
CA CYS A 453 8.70 -6.17 2.82
C CYS A 453 7.28 -6.27 2.25
N ALA A 454 6.62 -5.13 2.11
CA ALA A 454 5.28 -5.07 1.57
C ALA A 454 5.19 -5.48 0.09
N ALA A 455 6.29 -5.52 -0.65
CA ALA A 455 6.35 -5.93 -2.06
C ALA A 455 6.66 -7.41 -2.27
N VAL A 456 7.11 -8.13 -1.23
CA VAL A 456 7.43 -9.56 -1.33
C VAL A 456 6.19 -10.38 -1.65
N GLU A 457 6.26 -11.15 -2.73
CA GLU A 457 5.16 -12.02 -3.18
C GLU A 457 5.69 -13.35 -3.70
N PHE A 458 4.94 -14.43 -3.44
CA PHE A 458 5.23 -15.76 -3.97
C PHE A 458 4.06 -16.25 -4.82
N ARG A 459 4.36 -17.08 -5.81
CA ARG A 459 3.37 -17.91 -6.48
C ARG A 459 3.58 -19.36 -6.13
N THR A 460 2.51 -20.13 -6.03
CA THR A 460 2.58 -21.57 -5.90
C THR A 460 2.70 -22.20 -7.29
N LEU A 461 3.70 -23.04 -7.48
CA LEU A 461 3.90 -23.81 -8.72
C LEU A 461 2.98 -25.04 -8.71
N PRO A 462 2.75 -25.69 -9.89
CA PRO A 462 1.92 -26.90 -9.99
C PRO A 462 2.41 -28.07 -9.10
N ASN A 463 3.69 -28.11 -8.79
CA ASN A 463 4.29 -29.10 -7.87
C ASN A 463 4.18 -28.73 -6.38
N GLY A 464 3.41 -27.70 -6.04
CA GLY A 464 3.24 -27.21 -4.67
C GLY A 464 4.37 -26.33 -4.13
N LYS A 465 5.49 -26.18 -4.83
CA LYS A 465 6.60 -25.35 -4.39
C LYS A 465 6.26 -23.86 -4.52
N LYS A 466 6.72 -23.08 -3.57
CA LYS A 466 6.64 -21.61 -3.60
C LYS A 466 7.79 -21.04 -4.42
N LYS A 467 7.50 -20.11 -5.29
CA LYS A 467 8.48 -19.37 -6.09
C LYS A 467 8.29 -17.88 -5.91
N LEU A 468 9.36 -17.20 -5.50
CA LEU A 468 9.38 -15.75 -5.38
C LEU A 468 9.05 -15.12 -6.75
N LEU A 469 8.22 -14.08 -6.77
CA LEU A 469 7.95 -13.36 -8.01
C LEU A 469 9.22 -12.66 -8.51
N PRO A 470 9.38 -12.49 -9.83
CA PRO A 470 10.51 -11.77 -10.38
C PRO A 470 10.64 -10.36 -9.79
N LYS A 471 11.86 -9.93 -9.48
CA LYS A 471 12.18 -8.58 -8.94
C LYS A 471 11.46 -7.46 -9.73
N ARG A 472 11.38 -7.60 -11.07
CA ARG A 472 10.66 -6.65 -11.93
C ARG A 472 9.16 -6.56 -11.62
N THR A 473 8.53 -7.65 -11.22
CA THR A 473 7.10 -7.69 -10.84
C THR A 473 6.91 -7.05 -9.48
N MET A 474 7.71 -7.44 -8.48
CA MET A 474 7.68 -6.88 -7.14
C MET A 474 7.98 -5.36 -7.14
N ASN A 475 8.94 -4.91 -7.95
CA ASN A 475 9.27 -3.49 -8.09
C ASN A 475 8.13 -2.64 -8.68
N ARG A 476 7.19 -3.24 -9.44
CA ARG A 476 5.98 -2.53 -9.90
C ARG A 476 4.99 -2.26 -8.78
N ASN A 477 5.02 -3.08 -7.74
CA ASN A 477 4.17 -2.92 -6.55
C ASN A 477 4.70 -1.87 -5.58
N LEU A 478 5.96 -1.46 -5.74
CA LEU A 478 6.56 -0.39 -4.96
C LEU A 478 6.14 0.98 -5.50
N SER A 479 5.76 1.89 -4.63
CA SER A 479 5.46 3.26 -5.00
C SER A 479 6.75 3.96 -5.53
N GLY A 480 6.68 4.43 -6.77
CA GLY A 480 7.83 4.96 -7.47
C GLY A 480 8.69 3.87 -8.13
N LYS A 481 9.70 4.25 -8.88
CA LYS A 481 10.65 3.34 -9.53
C LYS A 481 11.72 2.87 -8.51
N ARG A 482 11.33 2.10 -7.50
CA ARG A 482 12.25 1.57 -6.47
C ARG A 482 12.85 0.24 -6.93
N SER A 483 13.93 -0.20 -6.27
CA SER A 483 14.48 -1.55 -6.39
C SER A 483 14.55 -2.21 -5.01
N MET A 484 14.53 -3.55 -4.97
CA MET A 484 14.61 -4.30 -3.71
C MET A 484 16.08 -4.56 -3.37
N ASP A 485 16.79 -3.51 -2.97
CA ASP A 485 18.23 -3.56 -2.73
C ASP A 485 18.57 -3.86 -1.26
N LEU A 486 17.62 -3.63 -0.34
CA LEU A 486 17.81 -3.84 1.09
C LEU A 486 17.43 -5.25 1.55
N LEU A 487 16.34 -5.83 1.01
CA LEU A 487 15.93 -7.18 1.40
C LEU A 487 16.81 -8.31 0.82
N ASP A 488 17.49 -8.09 -0.30
CA ASP A 488 18.38 -9.11 -0.86
C ASP A 488 19.54 -9.46 0.11
N PRO A 489 20.33 -8.51 0.67
CA PRO A 489 21.34 -8.85 1.67
C PRO A 489 20.74 -9.38 2.98
N ILE A 490 19.53 -8.95 3.36
CA ILE A 490 18.84 -9.52 4.52
C ILE A 490 18.46 -10.99 4.28
N ALA A 491 17.96 -11.32 3.10
CA ALA A 491 17.63 -12.70 2.75
C ALA A 491 18.89 -13.62 2.69
N MET A 492 20.04 -13.09 2.30
CA MET A 492 21.30 -13.85 2.29
C MET A 492 21.69 -14.36 3.68
N ARG A 493 21.33 -13.63 4.76
CA ARG A 493 21.58 -14.09 6.14
C ARG A 493 20.86 -15.41 6.46
N MET A 494 19.83 -15.75 5.71
CA MET A 494 19.08 -17.01 5.88
C MET A 494 19.84 -18.24 5.34
N LEU A 495 20.89 -18.03 4.54
CA LEU A 495 21.64 -19.12 3.92
C LEU A 495 22.31 -20.05 4.96
N PRO A 496 23.12 -19.54 5.91
CA PRO A 496 23.71 -20.38 6.95
C PRO A 496 22.69 -21.05 7.87
N LEU A 497 21.50 -20.51 7.96
CA LEU A 497 20.43 -21.04 8.81
C LEU A 497 19.56 -22.11 8.13
N ALA A 498 19.79 -22.40 6.85
CA ALA A 498 18.87 -23.19 6.02
C ALA A 498 18.65 -24.65 6.53
N ASN A 499 19.63 -25.24 7.19
CA ASN A 499 19.55 -26.60 7.71
C ASN A 499 18.98 -26.71 9.14
N TYR A 500 18.84 -25.60 9.85
CA TYR A 500 18.40 -25.63 11.24
C TYR A 500 16.88 -25.59 11.37
N PRO A 501 16.30 -26.29 12.38
CA PRO A 501 14.86 -26.20 12.68
C PRO A 501 14.43 -24.79 12.99
N TYR A 502 13.18 -24.47 12.64
CA TYR A 502 12.59 -23.19 12.95
C TYR A 502 12.45 -23.00 14.48
N GLY A 503 12.94 -21.88 14.99
CA GLY A 503 12.94 -21.53 16.41
C GLY A 503 14.19 -21.97 17.18
N GLU A 504 15.03 -22.86 16.62
CA GLU A 504 16.28 -23.35 17.24
C GLU A 504 17.53 -22.87 16.49
N GLU A 505 17.37 -22.16 15.39
CA GLU A 505 18.43 -21.80 14.46
C GLU A 505 19.60 -21.06 15.11
N LEU A 506 19.35 -20.13 16.00
CA LEU A 506 20.40 -19.36 16.64
C LEU A 506 21.18 -20.15 17.70
N GLU A 507 20.48 -21.06 18.38
CA GLU A 507 21.15 -21.94 19.36
C GLU A 507 22.01 -22.97 18.66
N MET A 508 21.54 -23.53 17.54
CA MET A 508 22.30 -24.50 16.77
C MET A 508 23.48 -23.84 16.08
N GLU A 509 23.31 -22.68 15.47
CA GLU A 509 24.38 -21.90 14.88
C GLU A 509 25.50 -21.60 15.92
N ALA A 510 25.10 -21.16 17.13
CA ALA A 510 26.06 -20.89 18.20
C ALA A 510 26.81 -22.15 18.68
N ARG A 511 26.13 -23.27 18.77
CA ARG A 511 26.75 -24.56 19.14
C ARG A 511 27.78 -25.02 18.10
N GLU A 512 27.44 -24.96 16.83
CA GLU A 512 28.34 -25.34 15.73
C GLU A 512 29.51 -24.37 15.61
N PHE A 513 29.30 -23.08 15.78
CA PHE A 513 30.37 -22.07 15.79
C PHE A 513 31.42 -22.34 16.88
N VAL A 514 30.98 -22.82 18.03
CA VAL A 514 31.90 -23.19 19.15
C VAL A 514 32.57 -24.55 18.92
N ALA A 515 31.92 -25.48 18.20
CA ALA A 515 32.40 -26.85 18.00
C ALA A 515 33.36 -27.01 16.83
N TYR A 516 33.29 -26.15 15.83
CA TYR A 516 34.09 -26.21 14.61
C TYR A 516 34.90 -24.91 14.44
N ASP A 517 36.20 -25.09 14.44
CA ASP A 517 37.17 -24.05 14.07
C ASP A 517 36.97 -23.76 12.57
N ASP A 518 36.14 -22.78 12.24
CA ASP A 518 36.03 -22.10 10.96
C ASP A 518 35.19 -22.64 9.79
N THR A 519 34.51 -23.77 9.83
CA THR A 519 33.68 -24.21 8.69
C THR A 519 32.35 -24.85 9.14
N PRO A 520 31.20 -24.14 9.07
CA PRO A 520 29.90 -24.77 9.34
C PRO A 520 29.55 -25.83 8.30
N GLU A 521 29.35 -27.06 8.75
CA GLU A 521 28.79 -28.15 7.96
C GLU A 521 27.25 -28.14 8.08
N TYR A 522 26.56 -28.16 6.94
CA TYR A 522 25.09 -28.19 6.91
C TYR A 522 24.64 -29.60 6.52
N VAL A 523 23.85 -30.21 7.39
CA VAL A 523 23.27 -31.52 7.12
C VAL A 523 22.05 -31.36 6.21
N ASN A 524 22.14 -31.98 5.02
CA ASN A 524 20.97 -32.12 4.15
C ASN A 524 20.12 -33.28 4.68
N THR A 525 18.99 -32.96 5.32
CA THR A 525 18.11 -33.94 5.96
C THR A 525 17.49 -34.95 4.98
N ASP A 526 17.43 -34.61 3.68
CA ASP A 526 16.84 -35.49 2.67
C ASP A 526 17.79 -36.62 2.20
N ASN A 527 19.12 -36.42 2.31
CA ASN A 527 20.10 -37.37 1.79
C ASN A 527 21.15 -37.84 2.81
N SER A 528 21.13 -37.40 4.07
CA SER A 528 22.18 -37.65 5.07
C SER A 528 23.59 -37.20 4.63
N GLU A 529 23.67 -36.31 3.63
CA GLU A 529 24.93 -35.77 3.15
C GLU A 529 25.18 -34.40 3.81
N THR A 530 26.39 -34.21 4.26
CA THR A 530 26.85 -32.95 4.83
C THR A 530 27.23 -32.01 3.69
N VAL A 531 26.60 -30.83 3.67
CA VAL A 531 26.87 -29.80 2.67
C VAL A 531 27.72 -28.70 3.30
N ASN A 532 28.95 -28.56 2.85
CA ASN A 532 29.84 -27.48 3.25
C ASN A 532 29.58 -26.26 2.34
N ILE A 533 29.06 -25.16 2.88
CA ILE A 533 28.74 -23.96 2.10
C ILE A 533 29.98 -23.21 1.59
N TYR A 534 31.17 -23.55 2.09
CA TYR A 534 32.43 -22.93 1.69
C TYR A 534 33.19 -23.73 0.63
N ASP A 535 32.77 -24.98 0.32
CA ASP A 535 33.41 -25.78 -0.71
C ASP A 535 32.74 -25.53 -2.07
N GLU A 536 33.48 -24.93 -3.01
CA GLU A 536 32.99 -24.68 -4.38
C GLU A 536 32.47 -25.95 -5.06
N ARG A 537 32.98 -27.13 -4.70
CA ARG A 537 32.56 -28.43 -5.25
C ARG A 537 31.17 -28.83 -4.77
N THR A 538 30.73 -28.32 -3.63
CA THR A 538 29.40 -28.56 -3.07
C THR A 538 28.30 -27.82 -3.89
N TRP A 539 28.74 -26.84 -4.66
CA TRP A 539 27.87 -25.98 -5.44
C TRP A 539 27.94 -26.23 -6.96
N ALA A 540 28.70 -27.28 -7.42
CA ALA A 540 28.90 -27.60 -8.83
C ALA A 540 27.66 -28.28 -9.50
#